data_0df07d66797b985feadea1c169c3020b
#
_entry.id   0df07d66797b985feadea1c169c3020b
#
_cell.length_a   1.000
_cell.length_b   1.000
_cell.length_c   1.000
_cell.angle_alpha   90.00
_cell.angle_beta   90.00
_cell.angle_gamma   90.00
#
_symmetry.space_group_name_H-M   'P 1'
#
loop_
_entity.id
_entity.type
_entity.pdbx_description
1 polymer ?
#
loop_
_entity_poly.entity_id
_entity_poly.type
_entity_poly.pdbx_seq_one_letter_code
_entity_poly.pdbx_strand_id
1 'polypeptide(L)'
;KAFGAEVIVCPTDVDPEDPRSYYSVSTRLANEIPNAWKPNQYDNLSNSKAHYEQTGPEIWDQTEGKITHLVVGVGTGGTICGTGKFLKEQNPDIQILGIDTYGSVFKKYKETGIFDKNEIYPYITEGIGEDFLPANVDFGIIDHFEKVTDKDAAVMTRRIPREEAIFVGNSAGSAIAGLLQMKDRFKASDVVVVIFHDHGTRYLGKMYNEDWMRDRGFIAPKPLTTALDLIAGHAQLPLLSVKPTDTCEHVIGLMQKYSVSQLPVKDDSNQFVGAVEDAQLYAELLKNRELMEKPVADIMGKAYPIVSHMATIEEVSTKINQSNAAVLMMDMGGNWHIITKQDVIQAISKGNLS
;
A
#
# COMPACT_ATOMS: atom_id res chain seq x y z
N LYS A 1 -2.94 -26.04 -0.21
CA LYS A 1 -2.88 -26.60 -1.57
C LYS A 1 -1.47 -27.05 -1.95
N ALA A 2 -0.42 -26.26 -1.68
CA ALA A 2 0.96 -26.61 -2.07
C ALA A 2 1.42 -27.97 -1.52
N PHE A 3 0.96 -28.35 -0.35
CA PHE A 3 1.24 -29.65 0.28
C PHE A 3 0.18 -30.73 -0.01
N GLY A 4 -0.68 -30.52 -1.01
CA GLY A 4 -1.72 -31.49 -1.40
C GLY A 4 -3.03 -31.41 -0.62
N ALA A 5 -3.17 -30.46 0.32
CA ALA A 5 -4.40 -30.31 1.08
C ALA A 5 -5.55 -29.79 0.21
N GLU A 6 -6.76 -30.31 0.41
CA GLU A 6 -7.99 -29.72 -0.07
C GLU A 6 -8.31 -28.46 0.72
N VAL A 7 -8.71 -27.39 0.03
CA VAL A 7 -9.00 -26.09 0.65
C VAL A 7 -10.44 -25.70 0.35
N ILE A 8 -11.23 -25.53 1.41
CA ILE A 8 -12.60 -25.04 1.35
C ILE A 8 -12.58 -23.56 1.83
N VAL A 9 -13.03 -22.66 0.96
CA VAL A 9 -13.12 -21.24 1.28
C VAL A 9 -14.51 -20.94 1.82
N CYS A 10 -14.56 -20.31 3.00
CA CYS A 10 -15.79 -19.90 3.67
C CYS A 10 -15.89 -18.39 3.73
N PRO A 11 -17.10 -17.78 3.78
CA PRO A 11 -17.26 -16.37 4.05
C PRO A 11 -16.78 -16.02 5.47
N THR A 12 -16.27 -14.80 5.63
CA THR A 12 -15.77 -14.27 6.91
C THR A 12 -16.67 -13.18 7.50
N ASP A 13 -17.67 -12.73 6.73
CA ASP A 13 -18.64 -11.71 7.10
C ASP A 13 -19.98 -12.29 7.61
N VAL A 14 -19.91 -13.46 8.21
CA VAL A 14 -21.06 -14.19 8.77
C VAL A 14 -20.82 -14.50 10.24
N ASP A 15 -21.92 -14.64 11.02
CA ASP A 15 -21.87 -15.06 12.42
C ASP A 15 -21.09 -16.38 12.56
N PRO A 16 -20.28 -16.57 13.60
CA PRO A 16 -19.57 -17.84 13.88
C PRO A 16 -20.49 -19.07 13.87
N GLU A 17 -21.74 -18.93 14.30
CA GLU A 17 -22.74 -20.00 14.31
C GLU A 17 -23.41 -20.26 12.94
N ASP A 18 -23.21 -19.36 11.94
CA ASP A 18 -23.73 -19.56 10.59
C ASP A 18 -23.18 -20.87 9.99
N PRO A 19 -24.04 -21.73 9.40
CA PRO A 19 -23.60 -22.99 8.79
C PRO A 19 -22.52 -22.84 7.71
N ARG A 20 -22.37 -21.64 7.13
CA ARG A 20 -21.37 -21.31 6.09
C ARG A 20 -20.04 -20.83 6.69
N SER A 21 -20.02 -20.49 7.99
CA SER A 21 -18.80 -20.04 8.66
C SER A 21 -17.73 -21.14 8.65
N TYR A 22 -16.46 -20.78 8.63
CA TYR A 22 -15.37 -21.77 8.68
C TYR A 22 -15.38 -22.53 10.04
N TYR A 23 -15.90 -21.96 11.09
CA TYR A 23 -16.09 -22.66 12.38
C TYR A 23 -17.08 -23.81 12.26
N SER A 24 -18.28 -23.54 11.70
CA SER A 24 -19.34 -24.52 11.51
C SER A 24 -18.96 -25.56 10.45
N VAL A 25 -18.41 -25.12 9.32
CA VAL A 25 -17.96 -26.02 8.22
C VAL A 25 -16.86 -26.96 8.71
N SER A 26 -15.85 -26.48 9.43
CA SER A 26 -14.77 -27.33 9.95
C SER A 26 -15.27 -28.34 10.98
N THR A 27 -16.24 -27.96 11.81
CA THR A 27 -16.88 -28.87 12.78
C THR A 27 -17.69 -29.95 12.07
N ARG A 28 -18.48 -29.58 11.06
CA ARG A 28 -19.25 -30.53 10.25
C ARG A 28 -18.34 -31.52 9.54
N LEU A 29 -17.28 -31.05 8.88
CA LEU A 29 -16.34 -31.94 8.18
C LEU A 29 -15.60 -32.88 9.12
N ALA A 30 -15.23 -32.45 10.31
CA ALA A 30 -14.62 -33.32 11.30
C ALA A 30 -15.55 -34.45 11.76
N ASN A 31 -16.87 -34.21 11.72
CA ASN A 31 -17.88 -35.23 12.06
C ASN A 31 -18.23 -36.14 10.90
N GLU A 32 -18.17 -35.64 9.65
CA GLU A 32 -18.56 -36.37 8.45
C GLU A 32 -17.43 -37.25 7.87
N ILE A 33 -16.18 -36.84 7.99
CA ILE A 33 -15.03 -37.55 7.42
C ILE A 33 -14.49 -38.58 8.42
N PRO A 34 -14.44 -39.87 8.08
CA PRO A 34 -13.90 -40.89 8.97
C PRO A 34 -12.43 -40.60 9.36
N ASN A 35 -12.13 -40.75 10.65
CA ASN A 35 -10.80 -40.47 11.24
C ASN A 35 -10.33 -39.02 11.13
N ALA A 36 -11.21 -38.06 10.81
CA ALA A 36 -10.87 -36.64 10.86
C ALA A 36 -10.78 -36.17 12.30
N TRP A 37 -9.91 -35.18 12.51
CA TRP A 37 -9.73 -34.50 13.79
C TRP A 37 -9.64 -33.00 13.57
N LYS A 38 -10.38 -32.23 14.38
CA LYS A 38 -10.33 -30.76 14.41
C LYS A 38 -9.44 -30.31 15.57
N PRO A 39 -8.32 -29.61 15.32
CA PRO A 39 -7.45 -29.09 16.39
C PRO A 39 -8.15 -28.12 17.33
N ASN A 40 -9.15 -27.37 16.85
CA ASN A 40 -9.93 -26.38 17.62
C ASN A 40 -9.04 -25.38 18.40
N GLN A 41 -8.22 -24.63 17.66
CA GLN A 41 -7.21 -23.74 18.24
C GLN A 41 -7.77 -22.69 19.24
N TYR A 42 -9.07 -22.39 19.18
CA TYR A 42 -9.70 -21.41 20.06
C TYR A 42 -9.97 -21.94 21.46
N ASP A 43 -10.39 -23.22 21.57
CA ASP A 43 -10.85 -23.78 22.83
C ASP A 43 -9.98 -24.93 23.33
N ASN A 44 -9.13 -25.51 22.50
CA ASN A 44 -8.20 -26.54 22.91
C ASN A 44 -7.06 -25.93 23.72
N LEU A 45 -7.04 -26.18 25.03
CA LEU A 45 -6.04 -25.64 25.96
C LEU A 45 -4.61 -26.15 25.69
N SER A 46 -4.42 -27.12 24.83
CA SER A 46 -3.08 -27.48 24.35
C SER A 46 -2.39 -26.33 23.63
N ASN A 47 -3.15 -25.37 23.09
CA ASN A 47 -2.64 -24.14 22.50
C ASN A 47 -1.89 -23.30 23.56
N SER A 48 -2.55 -22.89 24.62
CA SER A 48 -1.91 -22.12 25.70
C SER A 48 -0.87 -22.94 26.46
N LYS A 49 -1.09 -24.26 26.63
CA LYS A 49 -0.12 -25.15 27.26
C LYS A 49 1.23 -25.18 26.53
N ALA A 50 1.23 -25.24 25.20
CA ALA A 50 2.46 -25.22 24.41
C ALA A 50 3.31 -23.96 24.67
N HIS A 51 2.66 -22.80 24.76
CA HIS A 51 3.34 -21.53 25.05
C HIS A 51 3.80 -21.43 26.51
N TYR A 52 3.05 -22.02 27.42
CA TYR A 52 3.45 -22.14 28.84
C TYR A 52 4.72 -23.00 28.98
N GLU A 53 4.79 -24.13 28.28
CA GLU A 53 5.90 -25.08 28.39
C GLU A 53 7.14 -24.69 27.58
N GLN A 54 6.99 -23.85 26.54
CA GLN A 54 8.09 -23.52 25.63
C GLN A 54 8.35 -22.01 25.55
N THR A 55 7.42 -21.21 25.06
CA THR A 55 7.63 -19.78 24.78
C THR A 55 7.91 -18.98 26.05
N GLY A 56 7.20 -19.26 27.12
CA GLY A 56 7.40 -18.60 28.42
C GLY A 56 8.81 -18.82 28.97
N PRO A 57 9.24 -20.09 29.16
CA PRO A 57 10.60 -20.41 29.57
C PRO A 57 11.69 -19.81 28.69
N GLU A 58 11.54 -19.88 27.35
CA GLU A 58 12.50 -19.33 26.40
C GLU A 58 12.67 -17.79 26.57
N ILE A 59 11.56 -17.04 26.68
CA ILE A 59 11.61 -15.60 26.92
C ILE A 59 12.27 -15.29 28.28
N TRP A 60 11.92 -16.03 29.32
CA TRP A 60 12.49 -15.86 30.65
C TRP A 60 14.03 -16.05 30.64
N ASP A 61 14.49 -17.11 30.02
CA ASP A 61 15.89 -17.42 29.91
C ASP A 61 16.65 -16.40 29.05
N GLN A 62 16.12 -16.03 27.89
CA GLN A 62 16.74 -15.05 26.99
C GLN A 62 16.81 -13.64 27.58
N THR A 63 15.88 -13.29 28.44
CA THR A 63 15.90 -12.02 29.17
C THR A 63 16.64 -12.09 30.50
N GLU A 64 17.23 -13.25 30.84
CA GLU A 64 17.87 -13.47 32.14
C GLU A 64 16.94 -13.13 33.33
N GLY A 65 15.65 -13.38 33.18
CA GLY A 65 14.63 -13.02 34.14
C GLY A 65 14.37 -11.52 34.34
N LYS A 66 14.90 -10.67 33.44
CA LYS A 66 14.79 -9.21 33.55
C LYS A 66 13.54 -8.63 32.87
N ILE A 67 12.74 -9.46 32.18
CA ILE A 67 11.53 -9.01 31.51
C ILE A 67 10.58 -8.34 32.50
N THR A 68 10.08 -7.16 32.11
CA THR A 68 9.09 -6.39 32.90
C THR A 68 7.72 -6.34 32.22
N HIS A 69 7.70 -6.39 30.89
CA HIS A 69 6.48 -6.30 30.09
C HIS A 69 6.50 -7.28 28.93
N LEU A 70 5.38 -7.98 28.70
CA LEU A 70 5.13 -8.79 27.52
C LEU A 70 4.02 -8.13 26.70
N VAL A 71 4.27 -7.87 25.40
CA VAL A 71 3.30 -7.28 24.46
C VAL A 71 2.99 -8.27 23.35
N VAL A 72 1.71 -8.65 23.19
CA VAL A 72 1.29 -9.68 22.24
C VAL A 72 -0.02 -9.27 21.56
N GLY A 73 -0.11 -9.41 20.22
CA GLY A 73 -1.39 -9.37 19.52
C GLY A 73 -2.26 -10.58 19.89
N VAL A 74 -3.52 -10.35 20.22
CA VAL A 74 -4.41 -11.37 20.79
C VAL A 74 -5.46 -11.80 19.77
N GLY A 75 -5.41 -13.05 19.34
CA GLY A 75 -6.46 -13.76 18.60
C GLY A 75 -6.99 -14.89 19.47
N THR A 76 -6.54 -16.14 19.25
CA THR A 76 -6.98 -17.30 20.06
C THR A 76 -6.67 -17.19 21.55
N GLY A 77 -5.74 -16.34 21.94
CA GLY A 77 -5.29 -16.18 23.33
C GLY A 77 -4.17 -17.13 23.78
N GLY A 78 -3.90 -18.18 23.01
CA GLY A 78 -2.92 -19.19 23.43
C GLY A 78 -1.56 -18.66 23.75
N THR A 79 -1.00 -17.81 22.86
CA THR A 79 0.34 -17.24 23.02
C THR A 79 0.43 -16.35 24.26
N ILE A 80 -0.45 -15.37 24.39
CA ILE A 80 -0.39 -14.40 25.49
C ILE A 80 -0.69 -15.04 26.85
N CYS A 81 -1.71 -15.92 26.92
CA CYS A 81 -2.13 -16.53 28.18
C CYS A 81 -1.18 -17.62 28.63
N GLY A 82 -0.68 -18.47 27.71
CA GLY A 82 0.33 -19.48 28.05
C GLY A 82 1.63 -18.88 28.51
N THR A 83 2.19 -17.96 27.71
CA THR A 83 3.44 -17.25 28.04
C THR A 83 3.27 -16.39 29.29
N GLY A 84 2.18 -15.60 29.36
CA GLY A 84 1.91 -14.70 30.48
C GLY A 84 1.71 -15.43 31.80
N LYS A 85 1.04 -16.60 31.80
CA LYS A 85 0.89 -17.45 32.98
C LYS A 85 2.25 -17.87 33.50
N PHE A 86 3.11 -18.42 32.64
CA PHE A 86 4.45 -18.84 33.07
C PHE A 86 5.26 -17.67 33.64
N LEU A 87 5.27 -16.53 32.94
CA LEU A 87 6.04 -15.36 33.37
C LEU A 87 5.54 -14.80 34.72
N LYS A 88 4.22 -14.73 34.94
CA LYS A 88 3.65 -14.28 36.22
C LYS A 88 3.92 -15.26 37.38
N GLU A 89 4.08 -16.54 37.10
CA GLU A 89 4.54 -17.52 38.09
C GLU A 89 6.00 -17.33 38.51
N GLN A 90 6.87 -16.81 37.57
CA GLN A 90 8.23 -16.44 37.90
C GLN A 90 8.32 -15.09 38.64
N ASN A 91 7.57 -14.09 38.16
CA ASN A 91 7.48 -12.76 38.75
C ASN A 91 6.09 -12.16 38.52
N PRO A 92 5.24 -12.06 39.57
CA PRO A 92 3.88 -11.56 39.46
C PRO A 92 3.77 -10.07 39.03
N ASP A 93 4.84 -9.30 39.14
CA ASP A 93 4.88 -7.87 38.76
C ASP A 93 5.01 -7.67 37.24
N ILE A 94 5.34 -8.70 36.47
CA ILE A 94 5.41 -8.62 35.00
C ILE A 94 4.05 -8.25 34.44
N GLN A 95 4.03 -7.19 33.61
CA GLN A 95 2.82 -6.70 32.96
C GLN A 95 2.59 -7.44 31.64
N ILE A 96 1.39 -8.00 31.48
CA ILE A 96 0.96 -8.72 30.27
C ILE A 96 0.00 -7.82 29.50
N LEU A 97 0.44 -7.30 28.35
CA LEU A 97 -0.26 -6.30 27.55
C LEU A 97 -0.76 -6.93 26.26
N GLY A 98 -2.07 -7.03 26.11
CA GLY A 98 -2.74 -7.52 24.91
C GLY A 98 -2.97 -6.41 23.90
N ILE A 99 -2.67 -6.69 22.63
CA ILE A 99 -3.03 -5.79 21.54
C ILE A 99 -4.25 -6.36 20.83
N ASP A 100 -5.27 -5.53 20.75
CA ASP A 100 -6.58 -5.79 20.15
C ASP A 100 -6.79 -4.90 18.92
N THR A 101 -7.84 -5.15 18.16
CA THR A 101 -8.21 -4.33 17.01
C THR A 101 -9.61 -3.74 17.18
N TYR A 102 -9.90 -2.66 16.50
CA TYR A 102 -11.25 -2.16 16.38
C TYR A 102 -12.10 -3.17 15.59
N GLY A 103 -13.29 -3.48 16.07
CA GLY A 103 -14.14 -4.56 15.56
C GLY A 103 -14.07 -5.85 16.39
N SER A 104 -13.21 -5.90 17.42
CA SER A 104 -13.06 -7.00 18.36
C SER A 104 -13.65 -6.65 19.75
N VAL A 105 -14.05 -7.67 20.49
CA VAL A 105 -14.71 -7.53 21.79
C VAL A 105 -13.76 -7.54 23.00
N PHE A 106 -12.47 -7.86 22.84
CA PHE A 106 -11.59 -8.18 23.96
C PHE A 106 -11.35 -7.01 24.91
N LYS A 107 -10.96 -5.85 24.42
CA LYS A 107 -10.71 -4.68 25.29
C LYS A 107 -11.94 -4.33 26.11
N LYS A 108 -13.10 -4.22 25.45
CA LYS A 108 -14.36 -3.89 26.13
C LYS A 108 -14.72 -4.91 27.20
N TYR A 109 -14.59 -6.20 26.86
CA TYR A 109 -14.86 -7.26 27.81
C TYR A 109 -13.90 -7.25 28.99
N LYS A 110 -12.59 -7.05 28.78
CA LYS A 110 -11.61 -6.91 29.89
C LYS A 110 -11.93 -5.76 30.82
N GLU A 111 -12.35 -4.62 30.28
CA GLU A 111 -12.61 -3.41 31.07
C GLU A 111 -13.93 -3.46 31.83
N THR A 112 -14.95 -4.15 31.30
CA THR A 112 -16.33 -4.07 31.83
C THR A 112 -16.91 -5.40 32.26
N GLY A 113 -16.34 -6.52 31.83
CA GLY A 113 -16.93 -7.86 31.99
C GLY A 113 -18.17 -8.10 31.11
N ILE A 114 -18.50 -7.17 30.20
CA ILE A 114 -19.69 -7.25 29.35
C ILE A 114 -19.29 -7.58 27.93
N PHE A 115 -19.88 -8.66 27.39
CA PHE A 115 -19.77 -8.98 25.95
C PHE A 115 -20.72 -8.05 25.19
N ASP A 116 -20.13 -7.08 24.44
CA ASP A 116 -20.88 -6.07 23.70
C ASP A 116 -20.81 -6.34 22.19
N LYS A 117 -21.94 -6.78 21.62
CA LYS A 117 -22.05 -7.03 20.17
C LYS A 117 -21.89 -5.78 19.30
N ASN A 118 -22.04 -4.59 19.85
CA ASN A 118 -21.81 -3.34 19.11
C ASN A 118 -20.33 -3.07 18.84
N GLU A 119 -19.42 -3.76 19.50
CA GLU A 119 -17.98 -3.72 19.18
C GLU A 119 -17.64 -4.53 17.93
N ILE A 120 -18.55 -5.38 17.43
CA ILE A 120 -18.30 -6.32 16.33
C ILE A 120 -18.60 -5.65 14.99
N TYR A 121 -17.57 -5.45 14.19
CA TYR A 121 -17.67 -5.00 12.80
C TYR A 121 -16.42 -5.41 12.03
N PRO A 122 -16.48 -5.47 10.67
CA PRO A 122 -15.36 -5.91 9.85
C PRO A 122 -14.11 -5.06 10.04
N TYR A 123 -12.95 -5.71 10.07
CA TYR A 123 -11.62 -5.11 10.12
C TYR A 123 -10.67 -5.88 9.19
N ILE A 124 -9.50 -5.31 8.91
CA ILE A 124 -8.54 -5.79 7.92
C ILE A 124 -7.39 -6.56 8.57
N THR A 125 -7.05 -6.20 9.80
CA THR A 125 -5.94 -6.81 10.54
C THR A 125 -6.16 -8.29 10.73
N GLU A 126 -5.19 -9.12 10.32
CA GLU A 126 -5.28 -10.58 10.37
C GLU A 126 -4.61 -11.12 11.63
N GLY A 127 -5.21 -12.16 12.23
CA GLY A 127 -4.63 -12.95 13.31
C GLY A 127 -4.76 -12.36 14.71
N ILE A 128 -5.42 -11.23 14.86
CA ILE A 128 -5.77 -10.62 16.16
C ILE A 128 -7.23 -10.15 16.14
N GLY A 129 -7.82 -10.04 17.36
CA GLY A 129 -9.22 -9.68 17.53
C GLY A 129 -10.15 -10.86 17.27
N GLU A 130 -11.30 -10.88 17.96
CA GLU A 130 -12.35 -11.86 17.77
C GLU A 130 -13.72 -11.23 18.06
N ASP A 131 -14.76 -11.86 17.54
CA ASP A 131 -16.17 -11.53 17.75
C ASP A 131 -16.86 -12.46 18.77
N PHE A 132 -16.08 -13.27 19.46
CA PHE A 132 -16.47 -14.15 20.56
C PHE A 132 -15.35 -14.27 21.59
N LEU A 133 -15.55 -15.04 22.66
CA LEU A 133 -14.55 -15.22 23.73
C LEU A 133 -13.97 -16.65 23.66
N PRO A 134 -12.77 -16.84 23.09
CA PRO A 134 -12.10 -18.14 23.05
C PRO A 134 -11.76 -18.64 24.45
N ALA A 135 -11.87 -19.95 24.69
CA ALA A 135 -11.52 -20.55 25.99
C ALA A 135 -10.03 -20.43 26.34
N ASN A 136 -9.14 -20.21 25.35
CA ASN A 136 -7.73 -19.94 25.59
C ASN A 136 -7.43 -18.51 26.07
N VAL A 137 -8.39 -17.58 26.02
CA VAL A 137 -8.22 -16.21 26.53
C VAL A 137 -8.59 -16.15 28.01
N ASP A 138 -7.60 -16.19 28.87
CA ASP A 138 -7.76 -15.91 30.29
C ASP A 138 -7.55 -14.42 30.57
N PHE A 139 -8.66 -13.70 30.72
CA PHE A 139 -8.64 -12.26 31.02
C PHE A 139 -8.06 -11.94 32.40
N GLY A 140 -7.91 -12.91 33.30
CA GLY A 140 -7.25 -12.74 34.58
C GLY A 140 -5.74 -12.57 34.47
N ILE A 141 -5.12 -13.17 33.43
CA ILE A 141 -3.67 -13.09 33.18
C ILE A 141 -3.30 -11.78 32.50
N ILE A 142 -4.13 -11.28 31.60
CA ILE A 142 -3.86 -10.08 30.79
C ILE A 142 -4.16 -8.83 31.62
N ASP A 143 -3.17 -7.98 31.85
CA ASP A 143 -3.33 -6.79 32.68
C ASP A 143 -4.06 -5.66 31.96
N HIS A 144 -3.78 -5.48 30.67
CA HIS A 144 -4.34 -4.40 29.85
C HIS A 144 -4.50 -4.81 28.40
N PHE A 145 -5.50 -4.25 27.73
CA PHE A 145 -5.66 -4.30 26.29
C PHE A 145 -5.56 -2.91 25.68
N GLU A 146 -4.83 -2.80 24.56
CA GLU A 146 -4.81 -1.59 23.72
C GLU A 146 -5.36 -1.88 22.34
N LYS A 147 -6.28 -1.05 21.82
CA LYS A 147 -6.82 -1.17 20.45
C LYS A 147 -6.00 -0.40 19.46
N VAL A 148 -5.74 -1.02 18.32
CA VAL A 148 -5.00 -0.43 17.21
C VAL A 148 -5.89 -0.39 15.97
N THR A 149 -5.86 0.72 15.22
CA THR A 149 -6.58 0.81 13.94
C THR A 149 -5.88 0.00 12.85
N ASP A 150 -6.63 -0.46 11.85
CA ASP A 150 -6.07 -1.12 10.67
C ASP A 150 -5.01 -0.27 9.97
N LYS A 151 -5.22 1.04 9.90
CA LYS A 151 -4.28 1.99 9.33
C LYS A 151 -2.96 2.02 10.10
N ASP A 152 -3.02 2.17 11.42
CA ASP A 152 -1.82 2.25 12.26
C ASP A 152 -1.04 0.95 12.22
N ALA A 153 -1.74 -0.19 12.25
CA ALA A 153 -1.17 -1.52 12.07
C ALA A 153 -0.44 -1.66 10.73
N ALA A 154 -1.10 -1.31 9.62
CA ALA A 154 -0.56 -1.44 8.28
C ALA A 154 0.64 -0.51 8.03
N VAL A 155 0.58 0.73 8.50
CA VAL A 155 1.68 1.70 8.41
C VAL A 155 2.87 1.22 9.23
N MET A 156 2.64 0.74 10.45
CA MET A 156 3.71 0.24 11.32
C MET A 156 4.34 -1.05 10.76
N THR A 157 3.55 -1.95 10.17
CA THR A 157 4.08 -3.14 9.48
C THR A 157 5.15 -2.77 8.44
N ARG A 158 4.99 -1.64 7.74
CA ARG A 158 5.97 -1.15 6.75
C ARG A 158 7.17 -0.44 7.38
N ARG A 159 7.01 0.17 8.56
CA ARG A 159 8.09 0.87 9.27
C ARG A 159 9.11 -0.10 9.85
N ILE A 160 8.66 -1.17 10.48
CA ILE A 160 9.55 -2.14 11.14
C ILE A 160 10.66 -2.64 10.21
N PRO A 161 10.40 -3.19 9.00
CA PRO A 161 11.47 -3.64 8.12
C PRO A 161 12.37 -2.51 7.60
N ARG A 162 11.88 -1.28 7.53
CA ARG A 162 12.69 -0.13 7.09
C ARG A 162 13.62 0.39 8.17
N GLU A 163 13.20 0.35 9.42
CA GLU A 163 13.92 0.89 10.56
C GLU A 163 14.76 -0.17 11.26
N GLU A 164 14.28 -1.43 11.34
CA GLU A 164 14.89 -2.51 12.12
C GLU A 164 15.36 -3.71 11.27
N ALA A 165 15.13 -3.69 9.95
CA ALA A 165 15.45 -4.80 9.04
C ALA A 165 14.76 -6.14 9.38
N ILE A 166 13.63 -6.12 10.11
CA ILE A 166 12.84 -7.30 10.47
C ILE A 166 11.60 -7.36 9.59
N PHE A 167 11.51 -8.36 8.69
CA PHE A 167 10.41 -8.47 7.75
C PHE A 167 9.21 -9.20 8.35
N VAL A 168 8.26 -8.45 8.89
CA VAL A 168 7.15 -8.91 9.74
C VAL A 168 5.80 -8.92 9.05
N GLY A 169 4.85 -9.68 9.61
CA GLY A 169 3.45 -9.65 9.23
C GLY A 169 2.64 -8.55 9.92
N ASN A 170 1.35 -8.48 9.59
CA ASN A 170 0.48 -7.38 10.00
C ASN A 170 0.26 -7.28 11.53
N SER A 171 0.09 -8.42 12.20
CA SER A 171 -0.10 -8.45 13.66
C SER A 171 1.11 -7.93 14.43
N ALA A 172 2.33 -8.06 13.88
CA ALA A 172 3.53 -7.45 14.45
C ALA A 172 3.47 -5.91 14.34
N GLY A 173 2.97 -5.39 13.22
CA GLY A 173 2.69 -3.95 13.06
C GLY A 173 1.70 -3.46 14.12
N SER A 174 0.63 -4.21 14.37
CA SER A 174 -0.32 -3.91 15.45
C SER A 174 0.35 -3.92 16.82
N ALA A 175 1.19 -4.94 17.10
CA ALA A 175 1.87 -5.06 18.38
C ALA A 175 2.78 -3.86 18.67
N ILE A 176 3.57 -3.41 17.71
CA ILE A 176 4.42 -2.23 17.87
C ILE A 176 3.60 -0.92 17.88
N ALA A 177 2.55 -0.80 17.06
CA ALA A 177 1.69 0.38 17.11
C ALA A 177 1.04 0.55 18.48
N GLY A 178 0.47 -0.53 19.03
CA GLY A 178 -0.11 -0.51 20.37
C GLY A 178 0.91 -0.26 21.48
N LEU A 179 2.11 -0.83 21.37
CA LEU A 179 3.21 -0.51 22.27
C LEU A 179 3.53 0.99 22.28
N LEU A 180 3.62 1.61 21.09
CA LEU A 180 3.93 3.05 20.99
C LEU A 180 2.77 3.93 21.50
N GLN A 181 1.52 3.49 21.36
CA GLN A 181 0.36 4.19 21.99
C GLN A 181 0.46 4.19 23.52
N MET A 182 1.03 3.12 24.08
CA MET A 182 1.22 2.97 25.54
C MET A 182 2.58 3.47 26.04
N LYS A 183 3.37 4.18 25.24
CA LYS A 183 4.77 4.57 25.55
C LYS A 183 4.98 5.21 26.92
N ASP A 184 4.01 5.98 27.39
CA ASP A 184 4.09 6.70 28.68
C ASP A 184 3.94 5.77 29.91
N ARG A 185 3.62 4.49 29.69
CA ARG A 185 3.60 3.47 30.73
C ARG A 185 4.96 2.89 31.05
N PHE A 186 5.93 3.07 30.14
CA PHE A 186 7.26 2.43 30.24
C PHE A 186 8.31 3.38 30.79
N LYS A 187 9.26 2.81 31.48
CA LYS A 187 10.45 3.49 32.02
C LYS A 187 11.68 3.05 31.23
N ALA A 188 12.74 3.84 31.24
CA ALA A 188 14.00 3.51 30.58
C ALA A 188 14.67 2.23 31.11
N SER A 189 14.30 1.80 32.32
CA SER A 189 14.80 0.57 32.95
C SER A 189 14.00 -0.68 32.57
N ASP A 190 12.87 -0.53 31.90
CA ASP A 190 11.99 -1.65 31.60
C ASP A 190 12.56 -2.51 30.45
N VAL A 191 12.36 -3.81 30.58
CA VAL A 191 12.66 -4.79 29.52
C VAL A 191 11.33 -5.25 28.94
N VAL A 192 11.03 -4.77 27.73
CA VAL A 192 9.76 -5.02 27.03
C VAL A 192 9.99 -6.02 25.92
N VAL A 193 9.32 -7.16 25.97
CA VAL A 193 9.35 -8.17 24.91
C VAL A 193 8.08 -8.08 24.10
N VAL A 194 8.22 -8.01 22.78
CA VAL A 194 7.12 -7.99 21.81
C VAL A 194 7.18 -9.22 20.92
N ILE A 195 6.07 -9.94 20.80
CA ILE A 195 6.03 -11.14 19.95
C ILE A 195 5.58 -10.77 18.53
N PHE A 196 6.36 -11.19 17.54
CA PHE A 196 6.05 -11.14 16.12
C PHE A 196 5.65 -12.53 15.63
N HIS A 197 4.39 -12.73 15.30
CA HIS A 197 3.83 -14.05 15.06
C HIS A 197 4.17 -14.64 13.70
N ASP A 198 4.31 -13.79 12.66
CA ASP A 198 4.54 -14.27 11.31
C ASP A 198 5.41 -13.34 10.44
N HIS A 199 5.75 -13.84 9.28
CA HIS A 199 6.67 -13.20 8.35
C HIS A 199 5.93 -12.41 7.28
N GLY A 200 6.52 -11.30 6.81
CA GLY A 200 5.92 -10.35 5.87
C GLY A 200 5.60 -10.90 4.47
N THR A 201 6.14 -12.06 4.10
CA THR A 201 5.89 -12.66 2.77
C THR A 201 4.42 -12.89 2.43
N ARG A 202 3.57 -13.08 3.43
CA ARG A 202 2.12 -13.27 3.23
C ARG A 202 1.40 -11.97 2.87
N TYR A 203 2.07 -10.82 3.06
CA TYR A 203 1.47 -9.48 2.98
C TYR A 203 2.02 -8.65 1.82
N LEU A 204 2.79 -9.25 0.89
CA LEU A 204 3.35 -8.56 -0.28
C LEU A 204 2.27 -7.93 -1.18
N GLY A 205 1.13 -8.59 -1.32
CA GLY A 205 -0.04 -8.05 -2.06
C GLY A 205 -0.97 -7.16 -1.24
N LYS A 206 -0.65 -6.89 0.04
CA LYS A 206 -1.47 -6.10 0.97
C LYS A 206 -0.65 -4.94 1.53
N MET A 207 -0.23 -4.97 2.80
CA MET A 207 0.47 -3.88 3.48
C MET A 207 1.76 -3.45 2.79
N TYR A 208 2.44 -4.35 2.09
CA TYR A 208 3.66 -4.03 1.33
C TYR A 208 3.41 -3.59 -0.11
N ASN A 209 2.14 -3.60 -0.57
CA ASN A 209 1.73 -3.07 -1.86
C ASN A 209 1.20 -1.64 -1.70
N GLU A 210 1.78 -0.69 -2.43
CA GLU A 210 1.42 0.72 -2.29
C GLU A 210 0.02 1.03 -2.80
N ASP A 211 -0.41 0.43 -3.92
CA ASP A 211 -1.74 0.66 -4.46
C ASP A 211 -2.81 0.13 -3.50
N TRP A 212 -2.59 -1.07 -2.93
CA TRP A 212 -3.46 -1.61 -1.89
C TRP A 212 -3.58 -0.67 -0.67
N MET A 213 -2.47 -0.04 -0.26
CA MET A 213 -2.44 0.92 0.87
C MET A 213 -3.16 2.24 0.52
N ARG A 214 -3.00 2.72 -0.73
CA ARG A 214 -3.68 3.93 -1.24
C ARG A 214 -5.18 3.73 -1.37
N ASP A 215 -5.61 2.61 -1.95
CA ASP A 215 -7.03 2.26 -2.13
C ASP A 215 -7.81 2.26 -0.82
N ARG A 216 -7.11 2.04 0.31
CA ARG A 216 -7.68 2.07 1.67
C ARG A 216 -7.47 3.39 2.41
N GLY A 217 -6.84 4.36 1.78
CA GLY A 217 -6.53 5.64 2.40
C GLY A 217 -5.51 5.54 3.55
N PHE A 218 -4.72 4.46 3.60
CA PHE A 218 -3.71 4.26 4.66
C PHE A 218 -2.44 5.06 4.41
N ILE A 219 -2.13 5.36 3.15
CA ILE A 219 -1.08 6.29 2.74
C ILE A 219 -1.67 7.34 1.79
N ALA A 220 -0.95 8.44 1.62
CA ALA A 220 -1.36 9.50 0.72
C ALA A 220 -1.67 8.96 -0.69
N PRO A 221 -2.64 9.54 -1.40
CA PRO A 221 -2.86 9.26 -2.80
C PRO A 221 -1.54 9.33 -3.58
N LYS A 222 -1.45 8.58 -4.69
CA LYS A 222 -0.31 8.73 -5.59
C LYS A 222 -0.18 10.21 -5.92
N PRO A 223 1.02 10.81 -5.85
CA PRO A 223 1.20 12.20 -6.28
C PRO A 223 0.57 12.36 -7.66
N LEU A 224 -0.11 13.47 -7.85
CA LEU A 224 -0.73 13.83 -9.11
C LEU A 224 0.19 13.45 -10.28
N THR A 225 -0.41 12.90 -11.33
CA THR A 225 0.26 12.54 -12.57
C THR A 225 1.30 13.59 -12.96
N THR A 226 2.55 13.19 -13.03
CA THR A 226 3.65 14.07 -13.43
C THR A 226 3.80 14.12 -14.96
N ALA A 227 4.57 15.05 -15.46
CA ALA A 227 4.92 15.13 -16.86
C ALA A 227 5.52 13.81 -17.39
N LEU A 228 6.29 13.10 -16.55
CA LEU A 228 6.83 11.78 -16.88
C LEU A 228 5.72 10.71 -17.04
N ASP A 229 4.72 10.75 -16.19
CA ASP A 229 3.58 9.81 -16.26
C ASP A 229 2.73 10.05 -17.53
N LEU A 230 2.60 11.32 -17.96
CA LEU A 230 1.83 11.68 -19.15
C LEU A 230 2.39 11.06 -20.43
N ILE A 231 3.71 10.84 -20.52
CA ILE A 231 4.34 10.25 -21.69
C ILE A 231 4.42 8.72 -21.64
N ALA A 232 3.95 8.06 -20.59
CA ALA A 232 4.11 6.61 -20.40
C ALA A 232 3.67 5.76 -21.61
N GLY A 233 2.68 6.22 -22.37
CA GLY A 233 2.18 5.55 -23.58
C GLY A 233 3.12 5.65 -24.79
N HIS A 234 4.05 6.58 -24.80
CA HIS A 234 4.96 6.83 -25.93
C HIS A 234 6.40 7.18 -25.52
N ALA A 235 6.79 6.92 -24.28
CA ALA A 235 8.13 7.19 -23.74
C ALA A 235 9.28 6.53 -24.55
N GLN A 236 8.99 5.46 -25.27
CA GLN A 236 9.97 4.75 -26.10
C GLN A 236 10.16 5.38 -27.49
N LEU A 237 9.31 6.33 -27.87
CA LEU A 237 9.38 6.99 -29.17
C LEU A 237 10.34 8.18 -29.10
N PRO A 238 11.30 8.30 -30.06
CA PRO A 238 12.18 9.46 -30.10
C PRO A 238 11.37 10.71 -30.47
N LEU A 239 11.76 11.85 -29.88
CA LEU A 239 11.15 13.13 -30.24
C LEU A 239 11.43 13.45 -31.72
N LEU A 240 10.37 13.50 -32.51
CA LEU A 240 10.45 13.97 -33.89
C LEU A 240 10.59 15.50 -33.88
N SER A 241 11.58 16.02 -34.60
CA SER A 241 11.85 17.45 -34.73
C SER A 241 12.34 17.78 -36.13
N VAL A 242 12.23 19.03 -36.55
CA VAL A 242 12.66 19.54 -37.84
C VAL A 242 13.65 20.68 -37.68
N LYS A 243 14.38 21.05 -38.72
CA LYS A 243 15.30 22.19 -38.72
C LYS A 243 14.61 23.45 -39.28
N PRO A 244 15.08 24.64 -38.91
CA PRO A 244 14.56 25.90 -39.48
C PRO A 244 14.64 25.96 -41.03
N THR A 245 15.61 25.27 -41.61
CA THR A 245 15.87 25.20 -43.05
C THR A 245 15.05 24.17 -43.81
N ASP A 246 14.34 23.27 -43.10
CA ASP A 246 13.49 22.28 -43.76
C ASP A 246 12.29 22.97 -44.44
N THR A 247 11.89 22.48 -45.61
CA THR A 247 10.76 23.05 -46.36
C THR A 247 9.41 22.69 -45.68
N CYS A 248 8.40 23.53 -45.86
CA CYS A 248 7.06 23.27 -45.37
C CYS A 248 6.50 21.95 -45.95
N GLU A 249 6.80 21.63 -47.21
CA GLU A 249 6.45 20.35 -47.84
C GLU A 249 7.04 19.16 -47.08
N HIS A 250 8.33 19.22 -46.72
CA HIS A 250 8.99 18.18 -45.95
C HIS A 250 8.33 18.00 -44.57
N VAL A 251 8.03 19.11 -43.89
CA VAL A 251 7.37 19.10 -42.55
C VAL A 251 5.97 18.46 -42.62
N ILE A 252 5.20 18.80 -43.66
CA ILE A 252 3.85 18.19 -43.88
C ILE A 252 4.00 16.67 -44.12
N GLY A 253 4.98 16.28 -44.95
CA GLY A 253 5.26 14.86 -45.21
C GLY A 253 5.59 14.08 -43.93
N LEU A 254 6.36 14.68 -43.01
CA LEU A 254 6.65 14.09 -41.72
C LEU A 254 5.38 13.99 -40.83
N MET A 255 4.59 15.05 -40.76
CA MET A 255 3.35 15.06 -39.98
C MET A 255 2.37 13.97 -40.45
N GLN A 256 2.22 13.81 -41.77
CA GLN A 256 1.39 12.76 -42.36
C GLN A 256 1.94 11.36 -42.10
N LYS A 257 3.22 11.16 -42.32
CA LYS A 257 3.91 9.87 -42.17
C LYS A 257 3.80 9.33 -40.72
N TYR A 258 3.95 10.21 -39.74
CA TYR A 258 3.98 9.82 -38.32
C TYR A 258 2.67 10.12 -37.59
N SER A 259 1.64 10.63 -38.29
CA SER A 259 0.36 11.01 -37.74
C SER A 259 0.46 11.96 -36.55
N VAL A 260 1.33 12.97 -36.67
CA VAL A 260 1.54 14.02 -35.65
C VAL A 260 1.09 15.37 -36.17
N SER A 261 0.55 16.21 -35.32
CA SER A 261 0.03 17.54 -35.65
C SER A 261 0.96 18.68 -35.20
N GLN A 262 2.05 18.36 -34.51
CA GLN A 262 2.97 19.34 -33.95
C GLN A 262 4.41 18.82 -34.05
N LEU A 263 5.33 19.69 -34.44
CA LEU A 263 6.75 19.41 -34.52
C LEU A 263 7.57 20.55 -33.91
N PRO A 264 8.41 20.29 -32.90
CA PRO A 264 9.39 21.28 -32.46
C PRO A 264 10.48 21.49 -33.52
N VAL A 265 10.96 22.71 -33.62
CA VAL A 265 12.03 23.10 -34.51
C VAL A 265 13.33 23.26 -33.72
N LYS A 266 14.37 22.53 -34.13
CA LYS A 266 15.71 22.59 -33.52
C LYS A 266 16.72 23.19 -34.50
N ASP A 267 17.60 24.07 -34.00
CA ASP A 267 18.74 24.56 -34.75
C ASP A 267 19.90 23.57 -34.78
N ASP A 268 20.99 23.94 -35.48
CA ASP A 268 22.19 23.11 -35.57
C ASP A 268 22.96 22.97 -34.24
N SER A 269 22.65 23.83 -33.26
CA SER A 269 23.14 23.75 -31.85
C SER A 269 22.25 22.87 -30.97
N ASN A 270 21.27 22.19 -31.59
CA ASN A 270 20.30 21.32 -30.91
C ASN A 270 19.37 22.05 -29.90
N GLN A 271 19.21 23.40 -30.07
CA GLN A 271 18.33 24.22 -29.27
C GLN A 271 16.94 24.29 -29.91
N PHE A 272 15.88 24.30 -29.10
CA PHE A 272 14.51 24.51 -29.58
C PHE A 272 14.30 26.00 -29.89
N VAL A 273 14.20 26.32 -31.18
CA VAL A 273 14.08 27.70 -31.69
C VAL A 273 12.67 28.04 -32.16
N GLY A 274 11.82 27.07 -32.35
CA GLY A 274 10.44 27.25 -32.81
C GLY A 274 9.59 26.02 -32.69
N ALA A 275 8.36 26.11 -33.15
CA ALA A 275 7.43 25.00 -33.31
C ALA A 275 6.55 25.19 -34.54
N VAL A 276 6.09 24.11 -35.12
CA VAL A 276 5.16 24.09 -36.25
C VAL A 276 3.95 23.24 -35.92
N GLU A 277 2.78 23.80 -36.17
CA GLU A 277 1.49 23.12 -35.94
C GLU A 277 0.76 22.97 -37.30
N ASP A 278 0.06 21.88 -37.49
CA ASP A 278 -0.70 21.58 -38.70
C ASP A 278 -1.76 22.67 -38.99
N ALA A 279 -2.45 23.16 -37.98
CA ALA A 279 -3.45 24.21 -38.10
C ALA A 279 -2.83 25.53 -38.61
N GLN A 280 -1.64 25.86 -38.14
CA GLN A 280 -0.89 27.05 -38.58
C GLN A 280 -0.43 26.90 -40.04
N LEU A 281 0.19 25.76 -40.37
CA LEU A 281 0.60 25.42 -41.74
C LEU A 281 -0.60 25.53 -42.71
N TYR A 282 -1.72 24.91 -42.34
CA TYR A 282 -2.93 24.96 -43.16
C TYR A 282 -3.40 26.39 -43.42
N ALA A 283 -3.47 27.20 -42.35
CA ALA A 283 -3.93 28.59 -42.47
C ALA A 283 -3.02 29.45 -43.36
N GLU A 284 -1.69 29.28 -43.30
CA GLU A 284 -0.71 30.04 -44.11
C GLU A 284 -0.69 29.56 -45.55
N LEU A 285 -0.75 28.25 -45.79
CA LEU A 285 -0.77 27.70 -47.16
C LEU A 285 -2.04 27.99 -47.94
N LEU A 286 -3.18 28.18 -47.28
CA LEU A 286 -4.40 28.67 -47.91
C LEU A 286 -4.23 30.09 -48.46
N LYS A 287 -3.45 30.94 -47.80
CA LYS A 287 -3.18 32.31 -48.20
C LYS A 287 -2.12 32.35 -49.32
N ASN A 288 -1.09 31.53 -49.24
CA ASN A 288 0.01 31.49 -50.17
C ASN A 288 0.60 30.08 -50.37
N ARG A 289 0.31 29.46 -51.51
CA ARG A 289 0.81 28.10 -51.84
C ARG A 289 2.32 28.01 -52.09
N GLU A 290 2.99 29.13 -52.42
CA GLU A 290 4.43 29.17 -52.66
C GLU A 290 5.23 28.88 -51.39
N LEU A 291 4.58 28.97 -50.20
CA LEU A 291 5.19 28.62 -48.92
C LEU A 291 5.58 27.13 -48.81
N MET A 292 5.00 26.26 -49.66
CA MET A 292 5.38 24.83 -49.67
C MET A 292 6.89 24.61 -49.85
N GLU A 293 7.50 25.36 -50.71
CA GLU A 293 8.96 25.26 -51.03
C GLU A 293 9.82 26.14 -50.13
N LYS A 294 9.21 26.93 -49.23
CA LYS A 294 9.93 27.83 -48.34
C LYS A 294 10.38 27.13 -47.05
N PRO A 295 11.47 27.61 -46.42
CA PRO A 295 11.93 27.08 -45.16
C PRO A 295 10.88 27.34 -44.07
N VAL A 296 10.78 26.38 -43.15
CA VAL A 296 9.80 26.43 -42.04
C VAL A 296 10.08 27.61 -41.10
N ALA A 297 11.28 28.14 -41.08
CA ALA A 297 11.66 29.35 -40.38
C ALA A 297 10.76 30.56 -40.69
N ASP A 298 10.21 30.61 -41.92
CA ASP A 298 9.37 31.73 -42.38
C ASP A 298 7.97 31.73 -41.73
N ILE A 299 7.56 30.58 -41.20
CA ILE A 299 6.19 30.39 -40.68
C ILE A 299 6.13 29.80 -39.26
N MET A 300 7.26 29.30 -38.73
CA MET A 300 7.28 28.68 -37.40
C MET A 300 6.85 29.68 -36.31
N GLY A 301 6.12 29.15 -35.31
CA GLY A 301 5.80 29.85 -34.09
C GLY A 301 6.94 29.81 -33.06
N LYS A 302 6.66 30.32 -31.87
CA LYS A 302 7.58 30.24 -30.73
C LYS A 302 7.85 28.78 -30.34
N ALA A 303 9.06 28.52 -29.81
CA ALA A 303 9.36 27.22 -29.22
C ALA A 303 8.41 26.86 -28.07
N TYR A 304 8.07 25.59 -27.98
CA TYR A 304 7.24 25.11 -26.88
C TYR A 304 7.92 25.33 -25.53
N PRO A 305 7.14 25.68 -24.49
CA PRO A 305 7.67 25.76 -23.13
C PRO A 305 8.26 24.42 -22.68
N ILE A 306 9.34 24.51 -21.90
CA ILE A 306 9.96 23.34 -21.28
C ILE A 306 9.42 23.21 -19.86
N VAL A 307 9.12 21.98 -19.44
CA VAL A 307 8.70 21.61 -18.08
C VAL A 307 9.64 20.58 -17.48
N SER A 308 9.68 20.53 -16.15
CA SER A 308 10.37 19.45 -15.44
C SER A 308 9.65 18.11 -15.65
N HIS A 309 10.37 17.00 -15.66
CA HIS A 309 9.77 15.66 -15.63
C HIS A 309 8.89 15.41 -14.39
N MET A 310 9.13 16.17 -13.31
CA MET A 310 8.35 16.16 -12.06
C MET A 310 7.22 17.22 -12.04
N ALA A 311 7.06 18.01 -13.11
CA ALA A 311 5.97 18.99 -13.18
C ALA A 311 4.61 18.29 -13.05
N THR A 312 3.71 18.86 -12.25
CA THR A 312 2.37 18.29 -12.07
C THR A 312 1.51 18.50 -13.32
N ILE A 313 0.42 17.74 -13.44
CA ILE A 313 -0.52 17.90 -14.56
C ILE A 313 -1.11 19.31 -14.61
N GLU A 314 -1.31 19.96 -13.45
CA GLU A 314 -1.77 21.34 -13.36
C GLU A 314 -0.75 22.29 -13.95
N GLU A 315 0.55 22.14 -13.62
CA GLU A 315 1.64 22.95 -14.17
C GLU A 315 1.76 22.76 -15.67
N VAL A 316 1.66 21.51 -16.15
CA VAL A 316 1.64 21.19 -17.59
C VAL A 316 0.42 21.84 -18.26
N SER A 317 -0.77 21.70 -17.68
CA SER A 317 -2.03 22.22 -18.22
C SER A 317 -2.05 23.75 -18.29
N THR A 318 -1.43 24.47 -17.36
CA THR A 318 -1.33 25.93 -17.41
C THR A 318 -0.48 26.42 -18.58
N LYS A 319 0.49 25.62 -19.01
CA LYS A 319 1.39 25.95 -20.13
C LYS A 319 0.80 25.55 -21.49
N ILE A 320 -0.04 24.52 -21.54
CA ILE A 320 -0.77 24.10 -22.75
C ILE A 320 -2.06 24.92 -22.85
N ASN A 321 -2.08 25.90 -23.78
CA ASN A 321 -3.21 26.81 -23.97
C ASN A 321 -3.43 27.10 -25.48
N GLN A 322 -4.10 28.19 -25.81
CA GLN A 322 -4.34 28.57 -27.22
C GLN A 322 -3.06 28.96 -27.97
N SER A 323 -2.05 29.43 -27.25
CA SER A 323 -0.77 29.88 -27.85
C SER A 323 0.32 28.79 -27.84
N ASN A 324 0.13 27.72 -27.09
CA ASN A 324 1.07 26.62 -26.97
C ASN A 324 0.30 25.30 -26.98
N ALA A 325 0.30 24.59 -28.09
CA ALA A 325 -0.41 23.33 -28.23
C ALA A 325 0.23 22.16 -27.47
N ALA A 326 1.52 22.31 -27.08
CA ALA A 326 2.30 21.30 -26.40
C ALA A 326 3.34 21.91 -25.45
N VAL A 327 3.96 21.07 -24.63
CA VAL A 327 5.18 21.37 -23.88
C VAL A 327 6.25 20.33 -24.16
N LEU A 328 7.50 20.68 -23.94
CA LEU A 328 8.64 19.77 -24.02
C LEU A 328 9.11 19.36 -22.63
N MET A 329 9.56 18.13 -22.48
CA MET A 329 10.09 17.60 -21.24
C MET A 329 11.31 16.73 -21.54
N MET A 330 12.34 16.81 -20.71
CA MET A 330 13.48 15.89 -20.75
C MET A 330 13.35 14.87 -19.61
N ASP A 331 13.45 13.58 -19.95
CA ASP A 331 13.42 12.51 -18.97
C ASP A 331 14.76 12.41 -18.19
N MET A 332 14.80 11.52 -17.20
CA MET A 332 16.02 11.26 -16.39
C MET A 332 17.17 10.65 -17.22
N GLY A 333 16.89 10.07 -18.38
CA GLY A 333 17.85 9.51 -19.31
C GLY A 333 18.43 10.54 -20.30
N GLY A 334 17.96 11.80 -20.24
CA GLY A 334 18.36 12.88 -21.15
C GLY A 334 17.61 12.89 -22.49
N ASN A 335 16.55 12.09 -22.64
CA ASN A 335 15.73 12.07 -23.85
C ASN A 335 14.65 13.14 -23.80
N TRP A 336 14.43 13.79 -24.93
CA TRP A 336 13.37 14.78 -25.06
C TRP A 336 12.05 14.15 -25.49
N HIS A 337 10.96 14.62 -24.89
CA HIS A 337 9.58 14.20 -25.17
C HIS A 337 8.69 15.42 -25.37
N ILE A 338 7.61 15.24 -26.10
CA ILE A 338 6.55 16.22 -26.27
C ILE A 338 5.30 15.73 -25.52
N ILE A 339 4.66 16.64 -24.80
CA ILE A 339 3.38 16.41 -24.12
C ILE A 339 2.35 17.32 -24.76
N THR A 340 1.26 16.75 -25.20
CA THR A 340 0.19 17.42 -25.92
C THR A 340 -1.11 17.48 -25.10
N LYS A 341 -2.10 18.21 -25.59
CA LYS A 341 -3.46 18.20 -25.01
C LYS A 341 -4.04 16.79 -24.93
N GLN A 342 -3.73 15.94 -25.92
CA GLN A 342 -4.24 14.57 -25.98
C GLN A 342 -3.71 13.73 -24.81
N ASP A 343 -2.45 13.88 -24.43
CA ASP A 343 -1.84 13.17 -23.32
C ASP A 343 -2.50 13.57 -21.99
N VAL A 344 -2.75 14.87 -21.82
CA VAL A 344 -3.46 15.40 -20.64
C VAL A 344 -4.90 14.87 -20.59
N ILE A 345 -5.66 14.92 -21.70
CA ILE A 345 -7.02 14.41 -21.78
C ILE A 345 -7.06 12.92 -21.47
N GLN A 346 -6.11 12.16 -22.01
CA GLN A 346 -6.03 10.72 -21.78
C GLN A 346 -5.74 10.38 -20.31
N ALA A 347 -4.89 11.15 -19.64
CA ALA A 347 -4.60 10.98 -18.22
C ALA A 347 -5.85 11.30 -17.36
N ILE A 348 -6.58 12.38 -17.68
CA ILE A 348 -7.85 12.73 -17.01
C ILE A 348 -8.89 11.61 -17.18
N SER A 349 -9.05 11.10 -18.40
CA SER A 349 -10.06 10.08 -18.72
C SER A 349 -9.79 8.72 -18.06
N LYS A 350 -8.54 8.40 -17.75
CA LYS A 350 -8.13 7.16 -17.07
C LYS A 350 -8.27 7.24 -15.54
N GLY A 351 -8.82 8.31 -14.99
CA GLY A 351 -9.03 8.48 -13.55
C GLY A 351 -7.76 8.75 -12.73
N ASN A 352 -6.67 9.17 -13.37
CA ASN A 352 -5.43 9.51 -12.70
C ASN A 352 -5.47 10.87 -11.97
N LEU A 353 -6.66 11.45 -11.82
CA LEU A 353 -6.95 12.71 -11.15
C LEU A 353 -8.00 12.50 -10.04
N SER A 354 -7.71 11.68 -9.04
CA SER A 354 -8.51 11.64 -7.80
C SER A 354 -7.62 11.91 -6.61
#